data_a7ca216db4e8fb5dee9ee621ae9da389
#
_entry.id   a7ca216db4e8fb5dee9ee621ae9da389
#
_cell.length_a   1.000
_cell.length_b   1.000
_cell.length_c   1.000
_cell.angle_alpha   90.00
_cell.angle_beta   90.00
_cell.angle_gamma   90.00
#
_symmetry.space_group_name_H-M   'P 1'
#
loop_
_entity.id
_entity.type
_entity.pdbx_description
1 polymer ?
#
loop_
_entity_poly.entity_id
_entity_poly.type
_entity_poly.pdbx_seq_one_letter_code
_entity_poly.pdbx_strand_id
1 'polypeptide(L)'
;TRVRSSAASDVYKRQVFAEADEVFEETIETPYQEHVHLETNSAIADMEDGKFVFYASAQCPFYIRKSIAGLLDIPYDDIIVRQCTTGGAFGGKEHFPDVLCGALLVAENKIRKPIKMVFDREEDTQFSVKRHPSKCIYKTAVKDGKITGVYGHIYYNCGAYLSSSYVVLQRGVFHGNGVYTFDNTYLKGEGIGTNMFPSCAFRGFGAPQTLFAIETHLDHLAHHLGVDPLEFKMQYLAKKGDETTTNGHIIEEVKLPEMLDVITRESDYWRKAKEYKPGCGRGIGIALYNHGGAFTGNGEQAIIKAHARLVKTGDRVSIQVGSTEMGQGFKRACARSALPRSA
;
A
#
# COMPACT_ATOMS: atom_id res chain seq x y z
N THR A 1 14.29 -5.14 7.54
CA THR A 1 14.14 -6.40 6.79
C THR A 1 14.96 -6.30 5.52
N ARG A 2 15.93 -7.17 5.34
CA ARG A 2 16.68 -7.28 4.08
C ARG A 2 15.91 -8.25 3.19
N VAL A 3 15.33 -7.73 2.12
CA VAL A 3 14.91 -8.58 1.00
C VAL A 3 16.16 -8.71 0.12
N ARG A 4 16.77 -9.88 0.07
CA ARG A 4 17.90 -10.15 -0.81
C ARG A 4 17.38 -10.82 -2.08
N SER A 5 17.71 -10.28 -3.23
CA SER A 5 17.73 -11.09 -4.44
C SER A 5 18.85 -12.11 -4.27
N SER A 6 18.55 -13.39 -4.45
CA SER A 6 19.45 -14.49 -4.08
C SER A 6 20.61 -14.71 -5.06
N ALA A 7 20.58 -14.09 -6.22
CA ALA A 7 21.44 -14.50 -7.34
C ALA A 7 22.79 -13.76 -7.44
N ALA A 8 22.95 -12.60 -6.84
CA ALA A 8 24.23 -11.86 -6.98
C ALA A 8 24.89 -11.68 -5.63
N SER A 9 26.13 -12.16 -5.50
CA SER A 9 26.99 -11.83 -4.38
C SER A 9 27.23 -10.30 -4.34
N ASP A 10 27.47 -9.72 -3.16
CA ASP A 10 27.77 -8.30 -3.02
C ASP A 10 28.98 -7.86 -3.91
N VAL A 11 29.82 -8.81 -4.30
CA VAL A 11 30.95 -8.62 -5.23
C VAL A 11 30.47 -8.33 -6.65
N TYR A 12 29.51 -9.11 -7.17
CA TYR A 12 28.96 -8.90 -8.52
C TYR A 12 28.27 -7.54 -8.67
N LYS A 13 27.56 -7.12 -7.62
CA LYS A 13 26.88 -5.84 -7.61
C LYS A 13 27.84 -4.65 -7.62
N ARG A 14 28.96 -4.75 -6.89
CA ARG A 14 30.01 -3.72 -6.92
C ARG A 14 30.68 -3.63 -8.28
N GLN A 15 30.85 -4.77 -8.96
CA GLN A 15 31.48 -4.83 -10.28
C GLN A 15 30.64 -4.09 -11.34
N VAL A 16 29.32 -4.27 -11.37
CA VAL A 16 28.42 -3.59 -12.32
C VAL A 16 28.54 -2.06 -12.22
N PHE A 17 28.63 -1.53 -10.99
CA PHE A 17 28.81 -0.09 -10.78
C PHE A 17 30.23 0.39 -11.06
N ALA A 18 31.25 -0.47 -10.93
CA ALA A 18 32.65 -0.14 -11.25
C ALA A 18 32.92 -0.16 -12.76
N GLU A 19 32.14 -0.93 -13.53
CA GLU A 19 32.27 -1.06 -14.99
C GLU A 19 31.34 -0.11 -15.77
N ALA A 20 30.51 0.67 -15.05
CA ALA A 20 29.61 1.64 -15.65
C ALA A 20 30.39 2.84 -16.24
N ASP A 21 29.88 3.37 -17.34
CA ASP A 21 30.37 4.65 -17.89
C ASP A 21 29.96 5.81 -17.01
N GLU A 22 28.77 5.69 -16.39
CA GLU A 22 28.21 6.67 -15.49
C GLU A 22 27.34 6.01 -14.42
N VAL A 23 27.31 6.62 -13.22
CA VAL A 23 26.41 6.25 -12.13
C VAL A 23 25.52 7.45 -11.80
N PHE A 24 24.24 7.34 -12.13
CA PHE A 24 23.25 8.36 -11.78
C PHE A 24 22.65 8.05 -10.40
N GLU A 25 22.82 8.97 -9.46
CA GLU A 25 22.34 8.82 -8.08
C GLU A 25 21.39 9.94 -7.72
N GLU A 26 20.27 9.60 -7.09
CA GLU A 26 19.26 10.56 -6.67
C GLU A 26 18.58 10.13 -5.39
N THR A 27 18.13 11.13 -4.63
CA THR A 27 17.28 10.95 -3.45
C THR A 27 15.91 11.57 -3.70
N ILE A 28 14.86 10.76 -3.59
CA ILE A 28 13.47 11.19 -3.74
C ILE A 28 12.76 11.01 -2.40
N GLU A 29 12.09 12.06 -1.93
CA GLU A 29 11.38 12.08 -0.66
C GLU A 29 9.88 12.28 -0.86
N THR A 30 9.06 11.61 -0.04
CA THR A 30 7.62 11.85 0.03
C THR A 30 7.22 12.22 1.46
N PRO A 31 6.32 13.21 1.63
CA PRO A 31 5.88 13.66 2.95
C PRO A 31 4.82 12.73 3.56
N TYR A 32 4.37 13.06 4.77
CA TYR A 32 3.13 12.53 5.35
C TYR A 32 1.94 12.82 4.44
N GLN A 33 0.98 11.91 4.44
CA GLN A 33 -0.30 12.10 3.79
C GLN A 33 -1.43 11.66 4.73
N GLU A 34 -2.43 12.53 4.90
CA GLU A 34 -3.63 12.28 5.67
C GLU A 34 -4.69 11.56 4.82
N HIS A 35 -5.44 10.63 5.41
CA HIS A 35 -6.50 9.88 4.72
C HIS A 35 -7.70 10.74 4.31
N VAL A 36 -8.04 11.73 5.12
CA VAL A 36 -9.16 12.66 4.91
C VAL A 36 -10.46 11.93 4.57
N HIS A 37 -10.73 10.79 5.22
CA HIS A 37 -12.03 10.13 5.07
C HIS A 37 -13.15 11.04 5.58
N LEU A 38 -14.30 11.02 4.89
CA LEU A 38 -15.38 11.97 5.17
C LEU A 38 -15.89 11.84 6.62
N GLU A 39 -16.13 10.61 7.06
CA GLU A 39 -16.45 10.28 8.45
C GLU A 39 -15.15 10.16 9.26
N THR A 40 -14.98 10.99 10.27
CA THR A 40 -13.85 10.95 11.22
C THR A 40 -13.85 9.67 12.06
N ASN A 41 -12.79 9.40 12.79
CA ASN A 41 -12.71 8.25 13.69
C ASN A 41 -13.73 8.38 14.82
N SER A 42 -14.46 7.30 15.08
CA SER A 42 -15.48 7.25 16.13
C SER A 42 -15.72 5.84 16.66
N ALA A 43 -16.03 5.74 17.94
CA ALA A 43 -16.42 4.50 18.57
C ALA A 43 -17.31 4.73 19.80
N ILE A 44 -17.99 3.65 20.22
CA ILE A 44 -18.71 3.55 21.50
C ILE A 44 -18.20 2.29 22.20
N ALA A 45 -17.94 2.38 23.50
CA ALA A 45 -17.75 1.25 24.38
C ALA A 45 -18.94 1.08 25.30
N ASP A 46 -19.34 -0.16 25.54
CA ASP A 46 -20.47 -0.55 26.39
C ASP A 46 -20.21 -1.94 27.01
N MET A 47 -21.03 -2.32 27.98
CA MET A 47 -21.07 -3.68 28.51
C MET A 47 -22.45 -4.31 28.26
N GLU A 48 -22.47 -5.48 27.64
CA GLU A 48 -23.69 -6.28 27.44
C GLU A 48 -23.44 -7.70 27.98
N ASP A 49 -24.31 -8.17 28.86
CA ASP A 49 -24.24 -9.52 29.42
C ASP A 49 -22.85 -9.91 30.00
N GLY A 50 -22.17 -8.95 30.63
CA GLY A 50 -20.85 -9.14 31.21
C GLY A 50 -19.69 -9.12 30.22
N LYS A 51 -19.95 -8.84 28.94
CA LYS A 51 -18.94 -8.73 27.87
C LYS A 51 -18.70 -7.28 27.46
N PHE A 52 -17.47 -6.95 27.11
CA PHE A 52 -17.17 -5.67 26.51
C PHE A 52 -17.66 -5.61 25.05
N VAL A 53 -18.43 -4.60 24.74
CA VAL A 53 -19.00 -4.39 23.39
C VAL A 53 -18.52 -3.06 22.85
N PHE A 54 -17.94 -3.09 21.64
CA PHE A 54 -17.50 -1.89 20.93
C PHE A 54 -18.28 -1.74 19.64
N TYR A 55 -18.83 -0.56 19.43
CA TYR A 55 -19.39 -0.13 18.16
C TYR A 55 -18.39 0.82 17.53
N ALA A 56 -17.72 0.43 16.45
CA ALA A 56 -16.63 1.19 15.87
C ALA A 56 -16.76 1.35 14.36
N SER A 57 -16.41 2.55 13.89
CA SER A 57 -16.10 2.78 12.49
C SER A 57 -14.70 2.22 12.21
N ALA A 58 -14.61 0.99 11.67
CA ALA A 58 -13.36 0.25 11.57
C ALA A 58 -13.29 -0.62 10.31
N GLN A 59 -12.08 -0.75 9.75
CA GLN A 59 -11.79 -1.69 8.66
C GLN A 59 -11.57 -3.11 9.17
N CYS A 60 -10.91 -3.24 10.32
CA CYS A 60 -10.47 -4.50 10.89
C CYS A 60 -11.00 -4.69 12.32
N PRO A 61 -12.29 -5.05 12.51
CA PRO A 61 -12.87 -5.23 13.84
C PRO A 61 -12.15 -6.30 14.66
N PHE A 62 -11.53 -7.28 14.02
CA PHE A 62 -10.73 -8.31 14.68
C PHE A 62 -9.43 -7.79 15.30
N TYR A 63 -8.86 -6.70 14.78
CA TYR A 63 -7.70 -6.07 15.40
C TYR A 63 -8.06 -5.41 16.72
N ILE A 64 -9.18 -4.65 16.76
CA ILE A 64 -9.71 -4.09 17.99
C ILE A 64 -9.90 -5.20 19.04
N ARG A 65 -10.55 -6.28 18.64
CA ARG A 65 -10.82 -7.43 19.48
C ARG A 65 -9.54 -8.03 20.08
N LYS A 66 -8.52 -8.22 19.23
CA LYS A 66 -7.22 -8.75 19.64
C LYS A 66 -6.48 -7.79 20.58
N SER A 67 -6.48 -6.51 20.27
CA SER A 67 -5.80 -5.47 21.06
C SER A 67 -6.42 -5.33 22.44
N ILE A 68 -7.75 -5.29 22.53
CA ILE A 68 -8.48 -5.19 23.81
C ILE A 68 -8.27 -6.46 24.64
N ALA A 69 -8.35 -7.66 24.07
CA ALA A 69 -8.10 -8.91 24.76
C ALA A 69 -6.69 -8.94 25.39
N GLY A 70 -5.68 -8.51 24.63
CA GLY A 70 -4.30 -8.43 25.12
C GLY A 70 -4.10 -7.34 26.20
N LEU A 71 -4.82 -6.22 26.10
CA LEU A 71 -4.75 -5.14 27.09
C LEU A 71 -5.31 -5.54 28.45
N LEU A 72 -6.39 -6.32 28.47
CA LEU A 72 -7.08 -6.74 29.68
C LEU A 72 -6.65 -8.12 30.19
N ASP A 73 -5.89 -8.87 29.42
CA ASP A 73 -5.56 -10.28 29.66
C ASP A 73 -6.82 -11.15 29.89
N ILE A 74 -7.83 -10.97 29.01
CA ILE A 74 -9.11 -11.71 29.06
C ILE A 74 -9.30 -12.54 27.78
N PRO A 75 -10.17 -13.56 27.83
CA PRO A 75 -10.48 -14.36 26.64
C PRO A 75 -10.99 -13.50 25.48
N TYR A 76 -10.52 -13.83 24.28
CA TYR A 76 -10.91 -13.19 23.04
C TYR A 76 -12.44 -13.17 22.83
N ASP A 77 -13.15 -14.19 23.29
CA ASP A 77 -14.60 -14.32 23.14
C ASP A 77 -15.43 -13.49 24.13
N ASP A 78 -14.78 -12.84 25.08
CA ASP A 78 -15.44 -11.89 25.99
C ASP A 78 -15.49 -10.47 25.44
N ILE A 79 -14.96 -10.27 24.22
CA ILE A 79 -14.99 -9.00 23.52
C ILE A 79 -15.79 -9.12 22.23
N ILE A 80 -16.78 -8.25 22.09
CA ILE A 80 -17.61 -8.14 20.92
C ILE A 80 -17.30 -6.81 20.22
N VAL A 81 -16.98 -6.86 18.93
CA VAL A 81 -16.81 -5.66 18.12
C VAL A 81 -17.85 -5.68 16.99
N ARG A 82 -18.71 -4.68 16.99
CA ARG A 82 -19.73 -4.46 15.97
C ARG A 82 -19.28 -3.32 15.05
N GLN A 83 -18.93 -3.66 13.82
CA GLN A 83 -18.60 -2.66 12.83
C GLN A 83 -19.83 -1.82 12.47
N CYS A 84 -19.70 -0.51 12.63
CA CYS A 84 -20.71 0.44 12.18
C CYS A 84 -20.60 0.71 10.68
N THR A 85 -21.60 1.35 10.10
CA THR A 85 -21.50 1.93 8.77
C THR A 85 -20.29 2.87 8.74
N THR A 86 -19.37 2.63 7.81
CA THR A 86 -18.08 3.34 7.77
C THR A 86 -18.04 4.25 6.55
N GLY A 87 -17.95 5.54 6.80
CA GLY A 87 -17.94 6.63 5.81
C GLY A 87 -16.57 6.91 5.21
N GLY A 88 -15.94 5.87 4.65
CA GLY A 88 -14.59 5.91 4.13
C GLY A 88 -13.55 5.49 5.17
N ALA A 89 -12.44 4.92 4.71
CA ALA A 89 -11.36 4.48 5.60
C ALA A 89 -9.97 4.57 4.95
N PHE A 90 -9.78 4.08 3.73
CA PHE A 90 -8.55 4.17 2.93
C PHE A 90 -7.27 3.66 3.62
N GLY A 91 -7.40 2.84 4.68
CA GLY A 91 -6.33 2.38 5.55
C GLY A 91 -6.28 3.08 6.92
N GLY A 92 -6.84 4.29 7.05
CA GLY A 92 -6.80 5.07 8.29
C GLY A 92 -7.62 4.50 9.45
N LYS A 93 -8.53 3.58 9.17
CA LYS A 93 -9.35 2.89 10.16
C LYS A 93 -9.00 1.40 10.30
N GLU A 94 -7.76 1.04 9.98
CA GLU A 94 -7.28 -0.34 10.12
C GLU A 94 -6.81 -0.61 11.54
N HIS A 95 -5.83 0.13 12.06
CA HIS A 95 -5.28 -0.02 13.41
C HIS A 95 -5.66 1.12 14.37
N PHE A 96 -5.91 2.31 13.88
CA PHE A 96 -6.18 3.44 14.77
C PHE A 96 -7.43 3.25 15.65
N PRO A 97 -8.50 2.59 15.21
CA PRO A 97 -9.65 2.28 16.08
C PRO A 97 -9.29 1.44 17.32
N ASP A 98 -8.17 0.70 17.31
CA ASP A 98 -7.69 -0.05 18.47
C ASP A 98 -7.33 0.89 19.61
N VAL A 99 -6.62 1.99 19.31
CA VAL A 99 -6.22 3.02 20.27
C VAL A 99 -7.44 3.73 20.84
N LEU A 100 -8.38 4.10 19.96
CA LEU A 100 -9.62 4.76 20.34
C LEU A 100 -10.47 3.89 21.28
N CYS A 101 -10.66 2.62 20.92
CA CYS A 101 -11.39 1.66 21.74
C CYS A 101 -10.67 1.37 23.07
N GLY A 102 -9.34 1.35 23.09
CA GLY A 102 -8.56 1.21 24.32
C GLY A 102 -8.78 2.36 25.30
N ALA A 103 -8.80 3.61 24.81
CA ALA A 103 -9.12 4.78 25.64
C ALA A 103 -10.56 4.73 26.20
N LEU A 104 -11.52 4.37 25.33
CA LEU A 104 -12.92 4.21 25.73
C LEU A 104 -13.12 3.11 26.78
N LEU A 105 -12.38 2.00 26.67
CA LEU A 105 -12.41 0.91 27.63
C LEU A 105 -12.00 1.37 29.02
N VAL A 106 -10.91 2.15 29.12
CA VAL A 106 -10.44 2.68 30.41
C VAL A 106 -11.51 3.56 31.07
N ALA A 107 -12.17 4.39 30.29
CA ALA A 107 -13.21 5.27 30.77
C ALA A 107 -14.49 4.49 31.14
N GLU A 108 -14.94 3.53 30.32
CA GLU A 108 -16.12 2.70 30.59
C GLU A 108 -15.94 1.87 31.86
N ASN A 109 -14.76 1.25 32.03
CA ASN A 109 -14.46 0.44 33.22
C ASN A 109 -14.53 1.23 34.53
N LYS A 110 -14.31 2.54 34.48
CA LYS A 110 -14.45 3.43 35.67
C LYS A 110 -15.90 3.90 35.87
N ILE A 111 -16.58 4.26 34.80
CA ILE A 111 -17.91 4.92 34.84
C ILE A 111 -19.04 3.92 34.84
N ARG A 112 -18.84 2.72 34.27
CA ARG A 112 -19.82 1.65 34.13
C ARG A 112 -21.09 2.09 33.41
N LYS A 113 -20.93 2.88 32.35
CA LYS A 113 -21.96 3.36 31.43
C LYS A 113 -21.42 3.43 30.04
N PRO A 114 -22.29 3.33 29.00
CA PRO A 114 -21.85 3.51 27.62
C PRO A 114 -21.14 4.85 27.42
N ILE A 115 -19.98 4.79 26.76
CA ILE A 115 -19.17 5.97 26.45
C ILE A 115 -18.93 6.06 24.97
N LYS A 116 -19.14 7.24 24.41
CA LYS A 116 -18.94 7.55 23.00
C LYS A 116 -17.79 8.55 22.84
N MET A 117 -16.93 8.33 21.85
CA MET A 117 -15.91 9.27 21.39
C MET A 117 -16.07 9.46 19.88
N VAL A 118 -16.04 10.70 19.45
CA VAL A 118 -16.08 11.10 18.03
C VAL A 118 -15.05 12.19 17.86
N PHE A 119 -14.07 11.95 17.04
CA PHE A 119 -13.09 12.98 16.69
C PHE A 119 -13.73 14.01 15.77
N ASP A 120 -13.41 15.26 15.98
CA ASP A 120 -13.62 16.27 14.95
C ASP A 120 -12.55 16.16 13.85
N ARG A 121 -12.60 17.01 12.85
CA ARG A 121 -11.65 16.95 11.73
C ARG A 121 -10.24 17.34 12.14
N GLU A 122 -10.09 18.27 13.03
CA GLU A 122 -8.80 18.72 13.52
C GLU A 122 -8.13 17.65 14.38
N GLU A 123 -8.87 17.06 15.33
CA GLU A 123 -8.41 15.93 16.13
C GLU A 123 -8.00 14.73 15.25
N ASP A 124 -8.82 14.39 14.27
CA ASP A 124 -8.55 13.26 13.35
C ASP A 124 -7.27 13.50 12.55
N THR A 125 -7.09 14.73 12.07
CA THR A 125 -5.87 15.11 11.34
C THR A 125 -4.63 15.16 12.24
N GLN A 126 -4.76 15.59 13.49
CA GLN A 126 -3.62 15.71 14.39
C GLN A 126 -3.21 14.38 15.02
N PHE A 127 -4.15 13.53 15.38
CA PHE A 127 -3.87 12.36 16.24
C PHE A 127 -3.97 11.01 15.53
N SER A 128 -4.61 10.92 14.36
CA SER A 128 -4.72 9.65 13.65
C SER A 128 -3.43 9.25 12.93
N VAL A 129 -3.38 8.01 12.46
CA VAL A 129 -2.26 7.48 11.68
C VAL A 129 -2.14 8.13 10.31
N LYS A 130 -0.93 8.15 9.75
CA LYS A 130 -0.60 8.76 8.46
C LYS A 130 0.03 7.77 7.49
N ARG A 131 0.11 8.14 6.19
CA ARG A 131 1.03 7.46 5.26
C ARG A 131 2.47 7.66 5.71
N HIS A 132 3.28 6.63 5.64
CA HIS A 132 4.71 6.70 5.92
C HIS A 132 5.39 7.72 5.00
N PRO A 133 6.04 8.76 5.52
CA PRO A 133 7.02 9.49 4.74
C PRO A 133 8.10 8.55 4.28
N SER A 134 8.63 8.79 3.10
CA SER A 134 9.71 7.97 2.57
C SER A 134 10.90 8.80 2.12
N LYS A 135 12.06 8.18 2.19
CA LYS A 135 13.29 8.62 1.54
C LYS A 135 13.82 7.45 0.74
N CYS A 136 13.80 7.58 -0.58
CA CYS A 136 14.27 6.57 -1.50
C CYS A 136 15.55 7.06 -2.19
N ILE A 137 16.64 6.33 -2.02
CA ILE A 137 17.92 6.60 -2.66
C ILE A 137 18.07 5.58 -3.78
N TYR A 138 18.09 6.04 -5.02
CA TYR A 138 18.35 5.21 -6.18
C TYR A 138 19.70 5.53 -6.78
N LYS A 139 20.44 4.47 -7.17
CA LYS A 139 21.68 4.54 -7.95
C LYS A 139 21.52 3.64 -9.15
N THR A 140 21.70 4.18 -10.33
CA THR A 140 21.61 3.44 -11.58
C THR A 140 22.94 3.49 -12.33
N ALA A 141 23.48 2.30 -12.63
CA ALA A 141 24.66 2.16 -13.45
C ALA A 141 24.26 2.17 -14.92
N VAL A 142 24.88 3.04 -15.71
CA VAL A 142 24.64 3.19 -17.14
C VAL A 142 25.91 2.84 -17.91
N LYS A 143 25.78 2.02 -18.95
CA LYS A 143 26.85 1.68 -19.88
C LYS A 143 26.29 1.68 -21.31
N ASP A 144 26.99 2.33 -22.22
CA ASP A 144 26.55 2.49 -23.62
C ASP A 144 25.10 3.03 -23.72
N GLY A 145 24.72 3.97 -22.84
CA GLY A 145 23.40 4.57 -22.78
C GLY A 145 22.29 3.64 -22.25
N LYS A 146 22.63 2.47 -21.70
CA LYS A 146 21.67 1.48 -21.17
C LYS A 146 21.89 1.23 -19.69
N ILE A 147 20.79 0.94 -18.98
CA ILE A 147 20.85 0.53 -17.58
C ILE A 147 21.44 -0.88 -17.48
N THR A 148 22.51 -1.02 -16.71
CA THR A 148 23.15 -2.29 -16.41
C THR A 148 22.91 -2.76 -14.98
N GLY A 149 22.53 -1.84 -14.08
CA GLY A 149 22.19 -2.18 -12.71
C GLY A 149 21.47 -1.07 -11.97
N VAL A 150 20.58 -1.46 -11.06
CA VAL A 150 19.82 -0.56 -10.19
C VAL A 150 20.00 -0.97 -8.73
N TYR A 151 20.36 0.00 -7.91
CA TYR A 151 20.38 -0.10 -6.46
C TYR A 151 19.34 0.84 -5.87
N GLY A 152 18.45 0.33 -5.03
CA GLY A 152 17.46 1.12 -4.30
C GLY A 152 17.58 0.92 -2.79
N HIS A 153 17.71 2.02 -2.04
CA HIS A 153 17.64 2.02 -0.58
C HIS A 153 16.46 2.84 -0.13
N ILE A 154 15.48 2.16 0.45
CA ILE A 154 14.16 2.69 0.77
C ILE A 154 14.03 2.82 2.29
N TYR A 155 13.81 4.02 2.77
CA TYR A 155 13.54 4.34 4.17
C TYR A 155 12.10 4.77 4.34
N TYR A 156 11.39 4.18 5.32
CA TYR A 156 10.08 4.62 5.74
C TYR A 156 10.12 5.10 7.18
N ASN A 157 9.56 6.30 7.42
CA ASN A 157 9.34 6.79 8.77
C ASN A 157 8.13 6.09 9.38
N CYS A 158 8.35 5.26 10.39
CA CYS A 158 7.30 4.48 11.07
C CYS A 158 6.57 5.27 12.18
N GLY A 159 7.12 6.43 12.57
CA GLY A 159 6.65 7.14 13.76
C GLY A 159 7.02 6.43 15.05
N ALA A 160 6.29 6.73 16.12
CA ALA A 160 6.57 6.25 17.48
C ALA A 160 6.20 4.76 17.71
N TYR A 161 5.31 4.20 16.90
CA TYR A 161 4.83 2.82 17.00
C TYR A 161 4.85 2.14 15.64
N LEU A 162 5.32 0.90 15.59
CA LEU A 162 5.50 0.15 14.34
C LEU A 162 4.19 -0.17 13.61
N SER A 163 3.10 -0.44 14.34
CA SER A 163 1.81 -0.80 13.74
C SER A 163 1.97 -1.77 12.55
N SER A 164 1.45 -1.47 11.38
CA SER A 164 1.59 -2.25 10.14
C SER A 164 2.84 -1.89 9.32
N SER A 165 3.75 -1.06 9.84
CA SER A 165 4.90 -0.52 9.09
C SER A 165 5.79 -1.58 8.46
N TYR A 166 5.96 -2.73 9.11
CA TYR A 166 6.75 -3.84 8.58
C TYR A 166 6.19 -4.34 7.24
N VAL A 167 4.90 -4.61 7.16
CA VAL A 167 4.25 -5.12 5.96
C VAL A 167 4.17 -4.04 4.88
N VAL A 168 3.95 -2.79 5.29
CA VAL A 168 3.95 -1.62 4.39
C VAL A 168 5.32 -1.45 3.72
N LEU A 169 6.41 -1.55 4.51
CA LEU A 169 7.77 -1.49 3.99
C LEU A 169 8.08 -2.64 3.02
N GLN A 170 7.68 -3.87 3.37
CA GLN A 170 7.85 -5.01 2.47
C GLN A 170 7.20 -4.75 1.10
N ARG A 171 5.96 -4.27 1.11
CA ARG A 171 5.28 -3.96 -0.14
C ARG A 171 5.98 -2.84 -0.92
N GLY A 172 6.45 -1.81 -0.23
CA GLY A 172 7.26 -0.77 -0.87
C GLY A 172 8.50 -1.32 -1.55
N VAL A 173 9.25 -2.20 -0.88
CA VAL A 173 10.45 -2.83 -1.45
C VAL A 173 10.12 -3.74 -2.64
N PHE A 174 9.02 -4.49 -2.58
CA PHE A 174 8.59 -5.34 -3.69
C PHE A 174 8.25 -4.54 -4.96
N HIS A 175 7.78 -3.31 -4.80
CA HIS A 175 7.47 -2.42 -5.92
C HIS A 175 8.62 -1.46 -6.27
N GLY A 176 9.81 -1.66 -5.68
CA GLY A 176 10.95 -0.74 -5.87
C GLY A 176 11.49 -0.65 -7.29
N ASN A 177 11.25 -1.65 -8.14
CA ASN A 177 11.55 -1.61 -9.57
C ASN A 177 10.37 -1.12 -10.43
N GLY A 178 9.20 -0.84 -9.82
CA GLY A 178 8.00 -0.54 -10.60
C GLY A 178 7.59 -1.69 -11.50
N VAL A 179 7.35 -1.37 -12.76
CA VAL A 179 6.95 -2.31 -13.83
C VAL A 179 8.13 -2.75 -14.70
N TYR A 180 9.35 -2.51 -14.23
CA TYR A 180 10.56 -2.70 -15.01
C TYR A 180 11.37 -3.90 -14.52
N THR A 181 12.08 -4.53 -15.44
CA THR A 181 13.08 -5.57 -15.18
C THR A 181 14.45 -5.07 -15.61
N PHE A 182 15.42 -5.17 -14.71
CA PHE A 182 16.81 -4.81 -14.95
C PHE A 182 17.69 -6.03 -14.70
N ASP A 183 18.75 -6.19 -15.47
CA ASP A 183 19.67 -7.34 -15.39
C ASP A 183 20.24 -7.51 -13.99
N ASN A 184 20.55 -6.41 -13.32
CA ASN A 184 21.07 -6.42 -11.96
C ASN A 184 20.26 -5.47 -11.08
N THR A 185 19.60 -6.02 -10.06
CA THR A 185 18.81 -5.24 -9.10
C THR A 185 19.18 -5.58 -7.66
N TYR A 186 19.29 -4.54 -6.84
CA TYR A 186 19.38 -4.68 -5.40
C TYR A 186 18.49 -3.66 -4.69
N LEU A 187 17.50 -4.16 -3.99
CA LEU A 187 16.58 -3.34 -3.21
C LEU A 187 16.73 -3.63 -1.71
N LYS A 188 16.86 -2.60 -0.92
CA LYS A 188 16.94 -2.66 0.54
C LYS A 188 15.90 -1.73 1.16
N GLY A 189 15.23 -2.17 2.21
CA GLY A 189 14.27 -1.37 2.96
C GLY A 189 14.60 -1.31 4.44
N GLU A 190 14.43 -0.13 5.04
CA GLU A 190 14.59 0.11 6.47
C GLU A 190 13.42 0.95 7.00
N GLY A 191 12.78 0.45 8.06
CA GLY A 191 11.79 1.21 8.83
C GLY A 191 12.48 1.94 9.98
N ILE A 192 12.27 3.24 10.06
CA ILE A 192 12.90 4.12 11.06
C ILE A 192 11.85 4.55 12.09
N GLY A 193 12.08 4.20 13.36
CA GLY A 193 11.29 4.71 14.47
C GLY A 193 11.64 6.16 14.78
N THR A 194 10.65 7.00 14.98
CA THR A 194 10.82 8.43 15.30
C THR A 194 9.78 8.87 16.34
N ASN A 195 9.94 10.06 16.90
CA ASN A 195 8.97 10.66 17.82
C ASN A 195 7.79 11.35 17.10
N MET A 196 7.52 10.95 15.86
CA MET A 196 6.42 11.48 15.06
C MET A 196 5.16 10.62 15.22
N PHE A 197 4.06 11.06 14.59
CA PHE A 197 2.82 10.28 14.54
C PHE A 197 3.09 8.87 14.01
N PRO A 198 2.38 7.86 14.54
CA PRO A 198 2.46 6.52 14.00
C PRO A 198 2.05 6.50 12.53
N SER A 199 2.87 5.89 11.71
CA SER A 199 2.54 5.63 10.31
C SER A 199 1.85 4.27 10.20
N CYS A 200 0.86 4.16 9.30
CA CYS A 200 0.09 2.95 9.14
C CYS A 200 -0.32 2.72 7.68
N ALA A 201 -1.23 1.79 7.48
CA ALA A 201 -1.83 1.53 6.19
C ALA A 201 -2.43 2.80 5.58
N PHE A 202 -2.13 3.04 4.32
CA PHE A 202 -2.80 4.00 3.47
C PHE A 202 -2.90 3.40 2.06
N ARG A 203 -3.98 3.66 1.34
CA ARG A 203 -4.28 3.10 0.01
C ARG A 203 -3.05 3.01 -0.88
N GLY A 204 -2.75 1.79 -1.37
CA GLY A 204 -1.50 1.45 -2.05
C GLY A 204 -0.44 0.82 -1.14
N PHE A 205 -0.55 0.98 0.20
CA PHE A 205 0.13 0.22 1.24
C PHE A 205 1.67 0.16 1.08
N GLY A 206 2.31 1.30 0.82
CA GLY A 206 3.75 1.40 0.64
C GLY A 206 4.21 1.47 -0.83
N ALA A 207 3.49 0.83 -1.75
CA ALA A 207 3.84 0.89 -3.17
C ALA A 207 3.86 2.32 -3.76
N PRO A 208 2.93 3.25 -3.43
CA PRO A 208 2.93 4.57 -4.05
C PRO A 208 4.22 5.36 -3.86
N GLN A 209 4.86 5.24 -2.69
CA GLN A 209 6.10 5.97 -2.40
C GLN A 209 7.25 5.51 -3.30
N THR A 210 7.42 4.19 -3.43
CA THR A 210 8.51 3.61 -4.24
C THR A 210 8.22 3.69 -5.73
N LEU A 211 6.95 3.54 -6.14
CA LEU A 211 6.56 3.73 -7.54
C LEU A 211 6.78 5.17 -7.99
N PHE A 212 6.41 6.15 -7.15
CA PHE A 212 6.73 7.55 -7.43
C PHE A 212 8.25 7.76 -7.54
N ALA A 213 9.02 7.18 -6.64
CA ALA A 213 10.46 7.37 -6.60
C ALA A 213 11.15 6.77 -7.83
N ILE A 214 10.83 5.53 -8.21
CA ILE A 214 11.47 4.90 -9.38
C ILE A 214 11.03 5.57 -10.69
N GLU A 215 9.76 5.96 -10.84
CA GLU A 215 9.27 6.67 -12.01
C GLU A 215 9.97 8.03 -12.18
N THR A 216 10.07 8.80 -11.09
CA THR A 216 10.77 10.09 -11.09
C THR A 216 12.25 9.90 -11.42
N HIS A 217 12.90 8.92 -10.82
CA HIS A 217 14.32 8.62 -11.05
C HIS A 217 14.59 8.26 -12.52
N LEU A 218 13.76 7.42 -13.12
CA LEU A 218 13.93 7.04 -14.52
C LEU A 218 13.62 8.19 -15.48
N ASP A 219 12.65 9.05 -15.16
CA ASP A 219 12.36 10.25 -15.94
C ASP A 219 13.55 11.22 -15.91
N HIS A 220 14.14 11.45 -14.72
CA HIS A 220 15.32 12.32 -14.59
C HIS A 220 16.54 11.74 -15.28
N LEU A 221 16.76 10.43 -15.17
CA LEU A 221 17.86 9.75 -15.89
C LEU A 221 17.67 9.86 -17.40
N ALA A 222 16.46 9.65 -17.93
CA ALA A 222 16.17 9.80 -19.36
C ALA A 222 16.45 11.23 -19.86
N HIS A 223 16.03 12.23 -19.09
CA HIS A 223 16.34 13.64 -19.40
C HIS A 223 17.86 13.93 -19.38
N HIS A 224 18.57 13.36 -18.39
CA HIS A 224 20.01 13.47 -18.29
C HIS A 224 20.72 12.88 -19.52
N LEU A 225 20.23 11.75 -20.01
CA LEU A 225 20.72 11.10 -21.23
C LEU A 225 20.21 11.76 -22.54
N GLY A 226 19.31 12.75 -22.46
CA GLY A 226 18.80 13.47 -23.60
C GLY A 226 17.78 12.68 -24.43
N VAL A 227 17.09 11.69 -23.84
CA VAL A 227 16.08 10.84 -24.47
C VAL A 227 14.69 11.09 -23.89
N ASP A 228 13.64 10.75 -24.65
CA ASP A 228 12.26 10.86 -24.16
C ASP A 228 12.05 9.84 -23.01
N PRO A 229 11.49 10.27 -21.87
CA PRO A 229 11.32 9.38 -20.71
C PRO A 229 10.50 8.13 -21.00
N LEU A 230 9.43 8.23 -21.79
CA LEU A 230 8.62 7.07 -22.14
C LEU A 230 9.38 6.12 -23.05
N GLU A 231 10.04 6.63 -24.09
CA GLU A 231 10.85 5.84 -25.01
C GLU A 231 11.98 5.10 -24.25
N PHE A 232 12.60 5.79 -23.30
CA PHE A 232 13.63 5.19 -22.44
C PHE A 232 13.06 4.06 -21.58
N LYS A 233 11.96 4.30 -20.86
CA LYS A 233 11.32 3.34 -19.96
C LYS A 233 10.77 2.10 -20.69
N MET A 234 10.27 2.26 -21.91
CA MET A 234 9.74 1.15 -22.71
C MET A 234 10.76 0.03 -22.97
N GLN A 235 12.06 0.34 -22.96
CA GLN A 235 13.13 -0.65 -23.16
C GLN A 235 13.23 -1.66 -22.03
N TYR A 236 12.76 -1.29 -20.82
CA TYR A 236 12.90 -2.07 -19.58
C TYR A 236 11.57 -2.65 -19.08
N LEU A 237 10.49 -2.54 -19.84
CA LEU A 237 9.21 -3.11 -19.44
C LEU A 237 9.32 -4.60 -19.17
N ALA A 238 8.84 -5.01 -18.00
CA ALA A 238 8.80 -6.41 -17.61
C ALA A 238 7.96 -7.25 -18.57
N LYS A 239 8.38 -8.48 -18.81
CA LYS A 239 7.78 -9.43 -19.75
C LYS A 239 7.47 -10.73 -19.04
N LYS A 240 6.61 -11.55 -19.62
CA LYS A 240 6.40 -12.92 -19.18
C LYS A 240 7.72 -13.69 -19.19
N GLY A 241 8.00 -14.38 -18.10
CA GLY A 241 9.24 -15.13 -17.88
C GLY A 241 10.30 -14.35 -17.12
N ASP A 242 10.22 -13.02 -17.08
CA ASP A 242 11.19 -12.20 -16.32
C ASP A 242 11.14 -12.51 -14.82
N GLU A 243 12.27 -12.34 -14.17
CA GLU A 243 12.40 -12.51 -12.73
C GLU A 243 11.81 -11.32 -11.97
N THR A 244 11.06 -11.61 -10.93
CA THR A 244 10.49 -10.59 -10.03
C THR A 244 11.47 -10.19 -8.93
N THR A 245 11.23 -9.04 -8.29
CA THR A 245 12.01 -8.60 -7.11
C THR A 245 11.93 -9.55 -5.90
N THR A 246 11.08 -10.58 -5.97
CA THR A 246 10.89 -11.61 -4.94
C THR A 246 11.44 -12.98 -5.33
N ASN A 247 12.28 -13.05 -6.37
CA ASN A 247 12.87 -14.27 -6.94
C ASN A 247 11.82 -15.27 -7.50
N GLY A 248 10.68 -14.77 -7.91
CA GLY A 248 9.70 -15.50 -8.70
C GLY A 248 9.81 -15.12 -10.18
N HIS A 249 8.95 -15.70 -11.01
CA HIS A 249 8.85 -15.33 -12.43
C HIS A 249 7.45 -14.81 -12.75
N ILE A 250 7.39 -13.88 -13.72
CA ILE A 250 6.13 -13.39 -14.25
C ILE A 250 5.54 -14.51 -15.14
N ILE A 251 4.43 -15.09 -14.68
CA ILE A 251 3.79 -16.22 -15.36
C ILE A 251 2.70 -15.80 -16.36
N GLU A 252 2.18 -14.60 -16.20
CA GLU A 252 1.10 -14.06 -17.04
C GLU A 252 1.63 -13.15 -18.14
N GLU A 253 0.82 -12.95 -19.19
CA GLU A 253 1.13 -11.98 -20.24
C GLU A 253 1.01 -10.56 -19.70
N VAL A 254 2.07 -9.77 -19.86
CA VAL A 254 2.10 -8.36 -19.44
C VAL A 254 1.46 -7.50 -20.53
N LYS A 255 0.35 -6.82 -20.21
CA LYS A 255 -0.45 -6.02 -21.14
C LYS A 255 -0.03 -4.54 -21.23
N LEU A 256 1.06 -4.15 -20.58
CA LEU A 256 1.55 -2.77 -20.60
C LEU A 256 1.85 -2.24 -22.01
N PRO A 257 2.52 -2.98 -22.93
CA PRO A 257 2.76 -2.49 -24.27
C PRO A 257 1.47 -2.15 -25.03
N GLU A 258 0.47 -3.02 -24.94
CA GLU A 258 -0.84 -2.80 -25.57
C GLU A 258 -1.58 -1.59 -24.96
N MET A 259 -1.48 -1.42 -23.62
CA MET A 259 -2.05 -0.27 -22.93
C MET A 259 -1.35 1.03 -23.34
N LEU A 260 -0.03 1.00 -23.51
CA LEU A 260 0.74 2.16 -23.98
C LEU A 260 0.39 2.56 -25.39
N ASP A 261 0.21 1.62 -26.30
CA ASP A 261 -0.24 1.91 -27.66
C ASP A 261 -1.58 2.66 -27.68
N VAL A 262 -2.52 2.21 -26.85
CA VAL A 262 -3.82 2.87 -26.74
C VAL A 262 -3.68 4.27 -26.15
N ILE A 263 -3.05 4.39 -24.98
CA ILE A 263 -3.02 5.67 -24.27
C ILE A 263 -2.18 6.74 -25.00
N THR A 264 -1.07 6.36 -25.61
CA THR A 264 -0.23 7.31 -26.38
C THR A 264 -0.94 7.81 -27.61
N ARG A 265 -1.70 6.96 -28.30
CA ARG A 265 -2.53 7.34 -29.44
C ARG A 265 -3.68 8.25 -29.03
N GLU A 266 -4.49 7.85 -28.04
CA GLU A 266 -5.67 8.59 -27.59
C GLU A 266 -5.31 9.94 -26.95
N SER A 267 -4.17 10.02 -26.25
CA SER A 267 -3.68 11.27 -25.65
C SER A 267 -2.90 12.15 -26.62
N ASP A 268 -2.54 11.65 -27.80
CA ASP A 268 -1.63 12.30 -28.75
C ASP A 268 -0.27 12.64 -28.09
N TYR A 269 0.23 11.68 -27.32
CA TYR A 269 1.41 11.87 -26.46
C TYR A 269 2.63 12.31 -27.27
N TRP A 270 2.99 11.57 -28.30
CA TRP A 270 4.25 11.77 -29.04
C TRP A 270 4.35 13.14 -29.69
N ARG A 271 3.23 13.66 -30.22
CA ARG A 271 3.18 15.02 -30.76
C ARG A 271 3.29 16.05 -29.65
N LYS A 272 2.51 15.91 -28.56
CA LYS A 272 2.50 16.85 -27.43
C LYS A 272 3.85 16.88 -26.70
N ALA A 273 4.50 15.76 -26.48
CA ALA A 273 5.82 15.69 -25.86
C ALA A 273 6.89 16.46 -26.67
N LYS A 274 6.79 16.43 -27.99
CA LYS A 274 7.67 17.21 -28.88
C LYS A 274 7.32 18.70 -28.92
N GLU A 275 6.03 19.03 -28.87
CA GLU A 275 5.52 20.40 -29.01
C GLU A 275 5.67 21.21 -27.71
N TYR A 276 5.43 20.58 -26.55
CA TYR A 276 5.44 21.27 -25.26
C TYR A 276 6.87 21.49 -24.77
N LYS A 277 7.34 22.73 -24.92
CA LYS A 277 8.69 23.15 -24.52
C LYS A 277 8.63 23.81 -23.13
N PRO A 278 9.75 23.82 -22.37
CA PRO A 278 9.84 24.56 -21.12
C PRO A 278 9.36 26.02 -21.29
N GLY A 279 8.52 26.46 -20.35
CA GLY A 279 7.95 27.82 -20.36
C GLY A 279 6.67 27.99 -21.16
N CYS A 280 6.18 27.00 -21.90
CA CYS A 280 4.92 27.11 -22.67
C CYS A 280 3.65 26.98 -21.78
N GLY A 281 3.80 26.71 -20.48
CA GLY A 281 2.67 26.53 -19.55
C GLY A 281 1.90 25.21 -19.73
N ARG A 282 2.41 24.29 -20.53
CA ARG A 282 1.82 22.98 -20.82
C ARG A 282 2.86 21.88 -20.65
N GLY A 283 2.38 20.69 -20.25
CA GLY A 283 3.22 19.49 -20.13
C GLY A 283 2.38 18.24 -20.33
N ILE A 284 3.04 17.17 -20.69
CA ILE A 284 2.47 15.83 -20.72
C ILE A 284 3.47 14.84 -20.15
N GLY A 285 3.01 13.90 -19.36
CA GLY A 285 3.84 12.82 -18.80
C GLY A 285 3.03 11.54 -18.68
N ILE A 286 3.71 10.41 -18.63
CA ILE A 286 3.11 9.10 -18.39
C ILE A 286 3.90 8.42 -17.26
N ALA A 287 3.20 7.96 -16.23
CA ALA A 287 3.75 7.10 -15.19
C ALA A 287 3.19 5.68 -15.35
N LEU A 288 4.06 4.69 -15.17
CA LEU A 288 3.72 3.29 -15.29
C LEU A 288 3.78 2.62 -13.93
N TYR A 289 2.75 1.85 -13.59
CA TYR A 289 2.74 1.17 -12.30
C TYR A 289 1.95 -0.14 -12.36
N ASN A 290 2.26 -1.03 -11.43
CA ASN A 290 1.47 -2.20 -11.11
C ASN A 290 1.17 -2.21 -9.61
N HIS A 291 0.18 -2.98 -9.23
CA HIS A 291 -0.10 -3.24 -7.82
C HIS A 291 -0.58 -4.68 -7.67
N GLY A 292 0.09 -5.45 -6.82
CA GLY A 292 -0.31 -6.83 -6.53
C GLY A 292 -1.69 -6.86 -5.89
N GLY A 293 -2.56 -7.73 -6.38
CA GLY A 293 -3.84 -8.04 -5.72
C GLY A 293 -3.60 -8.77 -4.41
N ALA A 294 -4.37 -8.45 -3.36
CA ALA A 294 -4.26 -9.03 -2.02
C ALA A 294 -2.84 -8.84 -1.40
N PHE A 295 -2.46 -9.69 -0.47
CA PHE A 295 -1.11 -9.73 0.07
C PHE A 295 -0.15 -10.40 -0.92
N THR A 296 1.11 -10.05 -0.90
CA THR A 296 2.12 -10.52 -1.86
C THR A 296 3.26 -11.29 -1.20
N GLY A 297 3.04 -11.86 -0.03
CA GLY A 297 4.03 -12.64 0.70
C GLY A 297 3.95 -14.14 0.44
N ASN A 298 5.04 -14.86 0.69
CA ASN A 298 5.06 -16.32 0.63
C ASN A 298 4.30 -16.92 1.81
N GLY A 299 3.43 -17.89 1.53
CA GLY A 299 2.72 -18.66 2.52
C GLY A 299 1.36 -18.10 2.96
N GLU A 300 0.96 -16.94 2.49
CA GLU A 300 -0.34 -16.32 2.83
C GLU A 300 -1.53 -17.20 2.41
N GLN A 301 -1.45 -17.87 1.26
CA GLN A 301 -2.48 -18.79 0.78
C GLN A 301 -2.72 -19.96 1.76
N ALA A 302 -1.73 -20.36 2.53
CA ALA A 302 -1.86 -21.39 3.54
C ALA A 302 -2.55 -20.90 4.81
N ILE A 303 -2.45 -19.59 5.12
CA ILE A 303 -2.93 -18.98 6.35
C ILE A 303 -4.25 -18.26 6.15
N ILE A 304 -4.39 -17.49 5.06
CA ILE A 304 -5.56 -16.67 4.77
C ILE A 304 -6.57 -17.49 3.98
N LYS A 305 -7.66 -17.87 4.65
CA LYS A 305 -8.79 -18.57 4.03
C LYS A 305 -10.01 -17.64 4.03
N ALA A 306 -10.44 -17.24 2.85
CA ALA A 306 -11.72 -16.54 2.70
C ALA A 306 -12.88 -17.55 2.84
N HIS A 307 -13.79 -17.25 3.74
CA HIS A 307 -15.01 -18.05 3.94
C HIS A 307 -16.24 -17.21 3.59
N ALA A 308 -17.14 -17.79 2.81
CA ALA A 308 -18.47 -17.26 2.59
C ALA A 308 -19.48 -18.33 2.99
N ARG A 309 -20.52 -17.92 3.73
CA ARG A 309 -21.61 -18.79 4.17
C ARG A 309 -22.92 -18.23 3.66
N LEU A 310 -23.70 -19.09 3.02
CA LEU A 310 -25.09 -18.79 2.67
C LEU A 310 -26.02 -19.41 3.72
N VAL A 311 -26.90 -18.59 4.27
CA VAL A 311 -27.89 -19.02 5.27
C VAL A 311 -29.28 -18.70 4.74
N LYS A 312 -30.11 -19.72 4.55
CA LYS A 312 -31.53 -19.58 4.19
C LYS A 312 -32.37 -19.64 5.46
N THR A 313 -33.21 -18.63 5.66
CA THR A 313 -34.21 -18.56 6.77
C THR A 313 -35.54 -18.16 6.20
N GLY A 314 -36.44 -19.12 6.05
CA GLY A 314 -37.70 -18.93 5.30
C GLY A 314 -37.37 -18.53 3.84
N ASP A 315 -37.93 -17.41 3.39
CA ASP A 315 -37.74 -16.88 2.04
C ASP A 315 -36.54 -15.95 1.90
N ARG A 316 -35.78 -15.74 2.98
CA ARG A 316 -34.60 -14.86 2.98
C ARG A 316 -33.33 -15.68 2.86
N VAL A 317 -32.40 -15.19 2.04
CA VAL A 317 -31.02 -15.70 1.94
C VAL A 317 -30.09 -14.63 2.43
N SER A 318 -29.25 -14.98 3.40
CA SER A 318 -28.19 -14.11 3.91
C SER A 318 -26.82 -14.63 3.47
N ILE A 319 -25.95 -13.71 3.07
CA ILE A 319 -24.54 -13.99 2.77
C ILE A 319 -23.71 -13.48 3.92
N GLN A 320 -23.00 -14.39 4.58
CA GLN A 320 -22.08 -14.07 5.67
C GLN A 320 -20.64 -14.15 5.14
N VAL A 321 -19.88 -13.09 5.27
CA VAL A 321 -18.50 -12.97 4.80
C VAL A 321 -17.65 -12.24 5.84
N GLY A 322 -16.35 -12.50 5.85
CA GLY A 322 -15.40 -11.85 6.75
C GLY A 322 -14.92 -10.46 6.31
N SER A 323 -15.50 -9.89 5.25
CA SER A 323 -15.09 -8.58 4.73
C SER A 323 -15.98 -7.46 5.25
N THR A 324 -15.40 -6.31 5.50
CA THR A 324 -16.10 -5.11 5.97
C THR A 324 -16.55 -4.21 4.81
N GLU A 325 -17.69 -3.53 4.96
CA GLU A 325 -18.15 -2.48 4.03
C GLU A 325 -17.73 -1.12 4.57
N MET A 326 -17.01 -0.37 3.76
CA MET A 326 -16.51 0.96 4.10
C MET A 326 -16.71 1.99 2.95
N GLY A 327 -17.72 1.72 2.12
CA GLY A 327 -18.07 2.56 0.98
C GLY A 327 -17.65 2.01 -0.39
N GLN A 328 -16.92 0.87 -0.44
CA GLN A 328 -16.48 0.26 -1.70
C GLN A 328 -17.57 -0.53 -2.44
N GLY A 329 -18.77 -0.66 -1.87
CA GLY A 329 -19.91 -1.36 -2.50
C GLY A 329 -19.85 -2.89 -2.39
N PHE A 330 -19.09 -3.42 -1.45
CA PHE A 330 -18.90 -4.86 -1.25
C PHE A 330 -20.23 -5.60 -0.99
N LYS A 331 -21.11 -5.05 -0.15
CA LYS A 331 -22.43 -5.62 0.12
C LYS A 331 -23.25 -5.82 -1.17
N ARG A 332 -23.21 -4.81 -2.06
CA ARG A 332 -23.92 -4.85 -3.34
C ARG A 332 -23.28 -5.85 -4.31
N ALA A 333 -21.95 -5.93 -4.33
CA ALA A 333 -21.23 -6.91 -5.15
C ALA A 333 -21.56 -8.35 -4.72
N CYS A 334 -21.54 -8.65 -3.42
CA CYS A 334 -21.91 -9.96 -2.89
C CYS A 334 -23.36 -10.34 -3.23
N ALA A 335 -24.31 -9.41 -3.05
CA ALA A 335 -25.70 -9.66 -3.39
C ALA A 335 -25.88 -9.99 -4.88
N ARG A 336 -25.23 -9.25 -5.78
CA ARG A 336 -25.25 -9.51 -7.23
C ARG A 336 -24.62 -10.85 -7.61
N SER A 337 -23.54 -11.25 -6.95
CA SER A 337 -22.87 -12.52 -7.23
C SER A 337 -23.68 -13.73 -6.79
N ALA A 338 -24.61 -13.57 -5.87
CA ALA A 338 -25.50 -14.63 -5.39
C ALA A 338 -26.79 -14.77 -6.20
N LEU A 339 -27.10 -13.81 -7.08
CA LEU A 339 -28.23 -13.90 -7.99
C LEU A 339 -27.90 -14.80 -9.18
N PRO A 340 -28.87 -15.60 -9.69
CA PRO A 340 -28.67 -16.33 -10.93
C PRO A 340 -28.27 -15.34 -12.04
N ARG A 341 -27.21 -15.65 -12.76
CA ARG A 341 -26.91 -14.92 -14.00
C ARG A 341 -28.06 -15.26 -14.95
N SER A 342 -28.88 -14.28 -15.34
CA SER A 342 -29.81 -14.44 -16.45
C SER A 342 -29.00 -14.90 -17.65
N ALA A 343 -29.37 -16.06 -18.19
CA ALA A 343 -28.80 -16.63 -19.39
C ALA A 343 -28.96 -15.69 -20.59
#